data_56ae9682fc91aead9cc9b6044e4f6979
#
_entry.id   56ae9682fc91aead9cc9b6044e4f6979
#
_cell.length_a   1.000
_cell.length_b   1.000
_cell.length_c   1.000
_cell.angle_alpha   90.00
_cell.angle_beta   90.00
_cell.angle_gamma   90.00
#
_symmetry.space_group_name_H-M   'P 1'
#
loop_
_entity.id
_entity.type
_entity.pdbx_description
1 polymer ?
#
loop_
_entity_poly.entity_id
_entity_poly.type
_entity_poly.pdbx_seq_one_letter_code
_entity_poly.pdbx_strand_id
1 'polypeptide(L)'
;MSKPAPEKLEKLRQALAEYESGAAGGGLFDAEAEEAKAKVRSRALLLLDQRARSRKELGDRLLALEFDAEVVEMVLDDLTHVGLLDDATFAKEWVRQRHARRGKSARVLDRELQEKGVSQALRSEALEQVTEESEESIAQALAVKKAR
;
A
#
# COMPACT_ATOMS: atom_id res chain seq x y z
N MET A 1 -7.84 -26.04 17.14
CA MET A 1 -8.51 -25.02 16.34
C MET A 1 -8.96 -23.87 17.23
N SER A 2 -8.52 -22.67 16.94
CA SER A 2 -9.00 -21.51 17.66
C SER A 2 -10.42 -21.18 17.21
N LYS A 3 -11.28 -20.83 18.15
CA LYS A 3 -12.63 -20.37 17.84
C LYS A 3 -12.52 -19.01 17.12
N PRO A 4 -13.28 -18.76 16.04
CA PRO A 4 -13.28 -17.45 15.41
C PRO A 4 -13.76 -16.38 16.39
N ALA A 5 -13.21 -15.18 16.26
CA ALA A 5 -13.61 -14.04 17.07
C ALA A 5 -15.12 -13.77 16.91
N PRO A 6 -15.82 -13.26 17.95
CA PRO A 6 -17.24 -12.94 17.86
C PRO A 6 -17.60 -12.04 16.68
N GLU A 7 -16.71 -11.12 16.33
CA GLU A 7 -16.88 -10.24 15.18
C GLU A 7 -16.91 -11.00 13.85
N LYS A 8 -16.06 -12.02 13.71
CA LYS A 8 -16.06 -12.88 12.53
C LYS A 8 -17.33 -13.71 12.44
N LEU A 9 -17.83 -14.21 13.57
CA LEU A 9 -19.07 -14.96 13.63
C LEU A 9 -20.26 -14.08 13.22
N GLU A 10 -20.28 -12.84 13.67
CA GLU A 10 -21.33 -11.88 13.33
C GLU A 10 -21.31 -11.57 11.83
N LYS A 11 -20.13 -11.34 11.25
CA LYS A 11 -19.96 -11.13 9.81
C LYS A 11 -20.41 -12.34 9.00
N LEU A 12 -20.09 -13.54 9.46
CA LEU A 12 -20.52 -14.79 8.83
C LEU A 12 -22.03 -14.94 8.89
N ARG A 13 -22.65 -14.60 10.03
CA ARG A 13 -24.12 -14.64 10.19
C ARG A 13 -24.80 -13.64 9.27
N GLN A 14 -24.27 -12.43 9.17
CA GLN A 14 -24.79 -11.41 8.27
C GLN A 14 -24.70 -11.87 6.80
N ALA A 15 -23.56 -12.45 6.42
CA ALA A 15 -23.36 -12.98 5.08
C ALA A 15 -24.35 -14.11 4.78
N LEU A 16 -24.59 -15.01 5.74
CA LEU A 16 -25.56 -16.08 5.60
C LEU A 16 -26.99 -15.54 5.53
N ALA A 17 -27.31 -14.54 6.34
CA ALA A 17 -28.64 -13.91 6.33
C ALA A 17 -28.92 -13.23 4.98
N GLU A 18 -27.94 -12.54 4.41
CA GLU A 18 -28.05 -11.94 3.08
C GLU A 18 -28.21 -13.01 2.01
N TYR A 19 -27.49 -14.11 2.14
CA TYR A 19 -27.58 -15.25 1.24
C TYR A 19 -28.99 -15.88 1.29
N GLU A 20 -29.56 -16.06 2.49
CA GLU A 20 -30.88 -16.67 2.67
C GLU A 20 -32.03 -15.74 2.32
N SER A 21 -31.87 -14.43 2.42
CA SER A 21 -32.96 -13.46 2.29
C SER A 21 -33.33 -13.06 0.86
N GLY A 22 -32.95 -13.86 -0.13
CA GLY A 22 -33.42 -13.64 -1.47
C GLY A 22 -32.45 -13.02 -2.45
N ALA A 23 -31.23 -12.81 -2.03
CA ALA A 23 -30.13 -12.64 -2.95
C ALA A 23 -29.79 -13.99 -3.61
N ALA A 24 -30.76 -14.89 -3.60
CA ALA A 24 -30.61 -16.27 -4.08
C ALA A 24 -30.16 -16.37 -5.56
N GLY A 25 -30.47 -15.35 -6.37
CA GLY A 25 -29.95 -15.27 -7.73
C GLY A 25 -28.48 -14.86 -7.80
N GLY A 26 -27.98 -14.21 -6.75
CA GLY A 26 -26.60 -13.75 -6.67
C GLY A 26 -25.66 -14.67 -5.88
N GLY A 27 -26.22 -15.61 -5.12
CA GLY A 27 -25.44 -16.42 -4.18
C GLY A 27 -24.28 -17.18 -4.80
N LEU A 28 -24.48 -17.77 -5.98
CA LEU A 28 -23.44 -18.48 -6.70
C LEU A 28 -22.40 -17.52 -7.24
N PHE A 29 -22.81 -16.38 -7.77
CA PHE A 29 -21.92 -15.34 -8.26
C PHE A 29 -21.12 -14.71 -7.11
N ASP A 30 -21.74 -14.52 -5.94
CA ASP A 30 -21.07 -13.99 -4.75
C ASP A 30 -20.00 -14.95 -4.25
N ALA A 31 -20.27 -16.24 -4.28
CA ALA A 31 -19.27 -17.27 -3.90
C ALA A 31 -18.09 -17.28 -4.86
N GLU A 32 -18.34 -17.20 -6.16
CA GLU A 32 -17.28 -17.13 -7.17
C GLU A 32 -16.47 -15.84 -7.05
N ALA A 33 -17.16 -14.72 -6.82
CA ALA A 33 -16.51 -13.43 -6.64
C ALA A 33 -15.63 -13.43 -5.38
N GLU A 34 -16.10 -14.00 -4.28
CA GLU A 34 -15.32 -14.12 -3.05
C GLU A 34 -14.13 -15.05 -3.21
N GLU A 35 -14.28 -16.12 -3.97
CA GLU A 35 -13.17 -17.02 -4.28
C GLU A 35 -12.11 -16.32 -5.13
N ALA A 36 -12.54 -15.55 -6.14
CA ALA A 36 -11.63 -14.75 -6.97
C ALA A 36 -10.89 -13.71 -6.13
N LYS A 37 -11.61 -13.00 -5.25
CA LYS A 37 -10.99 -12.03 -4.33
C LYS A 37 -9.98 -12.70 -3.39
N ALA A 38 -10.30 -13.90 -2.88
CA ALA A 38 -9.41 -14.64 -1.99
C ALA A 38 -8.09 -14.99 -2.69
N LYS A 39 -8.13 -15.39 -3.94
CA LYS A 39 -6.93 -15.70 -4.73
C LYS A 39 -6.06 -14.46 -4.93
N VAL A 40 -6.67 -13.36 -5.31
CA VAL A 40 -5.96 -12.09 -5.51
C VAL A 40 -5.37 -11.60 -4.20
N ARG A 41 -6.15 -11.64 -3.11
CA ARG A 41 -5.69 -11.24 -1.78
C ARG A 41 -4.49 -12.06 -1.31
N SER A 42 -4.54 -13.37 -1.46
CA SER A 42 -3.43 -14.26 -1.10
C SER A 42 -2.16 -13.88 -1.84
N ARG A 43 -2.28 -13.63 -3.15
CA ARG A 43 -1.13 -13.23 -3.95
C ARG A 43 -0.59 -11.87 -3.56
N ALA A 44 -1.49 -10.91 -3.31
CA ALA A 44 -1.13 -9.57 -2.86
C ALA A 44 -0.37 -9.61 -1.53
N LEU A 45 -0.84 -10.40 -0.57
CA LEU A 45 -0.17 -10.55 0.72
C LEU A 45 1.22 -11.14 0.59
N LEU A 46 1.41 -12.12 -0.30
CA LEU A 46 2.73 -12.67 -0.58
C LEU A 46 3.67 -11.63 -1.16
N LEU A 47 3.17 -10.79 -2.09
CA LEU A 47 3.96 -9.73 -2.69
C LEU A 47 4.34 -8.66 -1.67
N LEU A 48 3.44 -8.29 -0.78
CA LEU A 48 3.72 -7.34 0.30
C LEU A 48 4.68 -7.90 1.34
N ASP A 49 4.64 -9.23 1.58
CA ASP A 49 5.57 -9.90 2.48
C ASP A 49 7.00 -9.86 1.93
N GLN A 50 7.17 -9.90 0.62
CA GLN A 50 8.48 -9.82 -0.02
C GLN A 50 9.12 -8.44 0.14
N ARG A 51 8.36 -7.38 -0.06
CA ARG A 51 8.79 -6.00 0.18
C ARG A 51 7.59 -5.05 0.20
N ALA A 52 7.79 -3.87 0.78
CA ALA A 52 6.80 -2.80 0.72
C ALA A 52 6.56 -2.38 -0.74
N ARG A 53 5.33 -2.13 -1.09
CA ARG A 53 4.92 -1.71 -2.44
C ARG A 53 3.92 -0.59 -2.35
N SER A 54 3.96 0.31 -3.34
CA SER A 54 2.89 1.30 -3.49
C SER A 54 1.64 0.61 -4.03
N ARG A 55 0.49 1.26 -3.89
CA ARG A 55 -0.77 0.75 -4.44
C ARG A 55 -0.66 0.48 -5.94
N LYS A 56 -0.07 1.41 -6.69
CA LYS A 56 0.11 1.24 -8.13
C LYS A 56 1.02 0.05 -8.45
N GLU A 57 2.15 -0.08 -7.76
CA GLU A 57 3.06 -1.19 -7.98
C GLU A 57 2.38 -2.54 -7.74
N LEU A 58 1.64 -2.64 -6.64
CA LEU A 58 0.92 -3.87 -6.31
C LEU A 58 -0.15 -4.18 -7.36
N GLY A 59 -0.93 -3.17 -7.73
CA GLY A 59 -1.95 -3.30 -8.76
C GLY A 59 -1.38 -3.74 -10.10
N ASP A 60 -0.31 -3.10 -10.55
CA ASP A 60 0.36 -3.44 -11.82
C ASP A 60 0.88 -4.87 -11.80
N ARG A 61 1.44 -5.29 -10.66
CA ARG A 61 1.95 -6.66 -10.50
C ARG A 61 0.84 -7.69 -10.57
N LEU A 62 -0.28 -7.42 -9.91
CA LEU A 62 -1.44 -8.31 -9.93
C LEU A 62 -2.09 -8.39 -11.32
N LEU A 63 -2.17 -7.26 -12.02
CA LEU A 63 -2.67 -7.23 -13.38
C LEU A 63 -1.76 -8.00 -14.34
N ALA A 64 -0.46 -7.92 -14.14
CA ALA A 64 0.52 -8.69 -14.92
C ALA A 64 0.37 -10.20 -14.74
N LEU A 65 -0.19 -10.62 -13.61
CA LEU A 65 -0.49 -12.02 -13.32
C LEU A 65 -1.86 -12.44 -13.91
N GLU A 66 -2.47 -11.57 -14.70
CA GLU A 66 -3.71 -11.83 -15.42
C GLU A 66 -4.97 -11.94 -14.55
N PHE A 67 -4.92 -11.38 -13.32
CA PHE A 67 -6.12 -11.27 -12.50
C PHE A 67 -7.05 -10.19 -13.04
N ASP A 68 -8.36 -10.38 -12.82
CA ASP A 68 -9.37 -9.43 -13.25
C ASP A 68 -9.19 -8.06 -12.59
N ALA A 69 -9.24 -6.99 -13.39
CA ALA A 69 -9.00 -5.63 -12.93
C ALA A 69 -9.96 -5.17 -11.85
N GLU A 70 -11.25 -5.52 -11.97
CA GLU A 70 -12.24 -5.14 -10.96
C GLU A 70 -11.96 -5.82 -9.61
N VAL A 71 -11.58 -7.09 -9.64
CA VAL A 71 -11.25 -7.85 -8.45
C VAL A 71 -9.97 -7.30 -7.81
N VAL A 72 -8.98 -6.98 -8.63
CA VAL A 72 -7.73 -6.35 -8.16
C VAL A 72 -8.04 -5.05 -7.43
N GLU A 73 -8.88 -4.19 -8.02
CA GLU A 73 -9.24 -2.91 -7.41
C GLU A 73 -9.95 -3.09 -6.07
N MET A 74 -10.86 -4.04 -5.97
CA MET A 74 -11.54 -4.38 -4.72
C MET A 74 -10.56 -4.82 -3.63
N VAL A 75 -9.60 -5.66 -3.99
CA VAL A 75 -8.58 -6.15 -3.05
C VAL A 75 -7.67 -5.01 -2.62
N LEU A 76 -7.24 -4.14 -3.54
CA LEU A 76 -6.42 -2.98 -3.19
C LEU A 76 -7.16 -2.04 -2.23
N ASP A 77 -8.45 -1.82 -2.44
CA ASP A 77 -9.28 -1.03 -1.54
C ASP A 77 -9.36 -1.67 -0.15
N ASP A 78 -9.60 -2.97 -0.08
CA ASP A 78 -9.66 -3.70 1.18
C ASP A 78 -8.34 -3.61 1.95
N LEU A 79 -7.22 -3.81 1.28
CA LEU A 79 -5.89 -3.75 1.89
C LEU A 79 -5.55 -2.33 2.36
N THR A 80 -5.97 -1.33 1.62
CA THR A 80 -5.82 0.07 2.01
C THR A 80 -6.64 0.37 3.27
N HIS A 81 -7.88 -0.11 3.29
CA HIS A 81 -8.80 0.11 4.41
C HIS A 81 -8.27 -0.48 5.72
N VAL A 82 -7.65 -1.65 5.68
CA VAL A 82 -7.09 -2.28 6.88
C VAL A 82 -5.66 -1.83 7.19
N GLY A 83 -5.09 -0.94 6.39
CA GLY A 83 -3.77 -0.37 6.64
C GLY A 83 -2.58 -1.23 6.20
N LEU A 84 -2.80 -2.32 5.49
CA LEU A 84 -1.73 -3.16 4.93
C LEU A 84 -1.12 -2.55 3.67
N LEU A 85 -1.83 -1.67 3.02
CA LEU A 85 -1.38 -0.93 1.85
C LEU A 85 -1.53 0.56 2.17
N ASP A 86 -0.42 1.29 2.20
CA ASP A 86 -0.38 2.69 2.65
C ASP A 86 0.71 3.45 1.91
N ASP A 87 0.30 4.21 0.90
CA ASP A 87 1.23 4.99 0.07
C ASP A 87 1.96 6.08 0.86
N ALA A 88 1.34 6.63 1.90
CA ALA A 88 2.00 7.63 2.74
C ALA A 88 3.20 7.03 3.47
N THR A 89 3.02 5.88 4.09
CA THR A 89 4.09 5.14 4.76
C THR A 89 5.14 4.67 3.77
N PHE A 90 4.70 4.14 2.62
CA PHE A 90 5.60 3.71 1.55
C PHE A 90 6.52 4.86 1.10
N ALA A 91 5.95 6.03 0.86
CA ALA A 91 6.70 7.19 0.39
C ALA A 91 7.74 7.66 1.42
N LYS A 92 7.36 7.73 2.68
CA LYS A 92 8.27 8.13 3.77
C LYS A 92 9.44 7.17 3.92
N GLU A 93 9.18 5.86 3.89
CA GLU A 93 10.23 4.85 3.97
C GLU A 93 11.13 4.86 2.74
N TRP A 94 10.56 5.04 1.55
CA TRP A 94 11.32 5.16 0.31
C TRP A 94 12.31 6.31 0.37
N VAL A 95 11.84 7.48 0.78
CA VAL A 95 12.67 8.68 0.91
C VAL A 95 13.75 8.47 1.97
N ARG A 96 13.37 7.99 3.13
CA ARG A 96 14.30 7.76 4.24
C ARG A 96 15.46 6.85 3.85
N GLN A 97 15.16 5.71 3.25
CA GLN A 97 16.16 4.73 2.87
C GLN A 97 17.09 5.23 1.77
N ARG A 98 16.54 5.84 0.73
CA ARG A 98 17.34 6.26 -0.43
C ARG A 98 18.12 7.53 -0.19
N HIS A 99 17.58 8.45 0.58
CA HIS A 99 18.32 9.65 0.94
C HIS A 99 19.50 9.29 1.86
N ALA A 100 19.27 8.49 2.88
CA ALA A 100 20.30 8.10 3.85
C ALA A 100 21.41 7.24 3.24
N ARG A 101 21.04 6.29 2.38
CA ARG A 101 21.99 5.32 1.83
C ARG A 101 22.65 5.75 0.53
N ARG A 102 21.93 6.46 -0.33
CA ARG A 102 22.36 6.77 -1.69
C ARG A 102 22.56 8.26 -1.96
N GLY A 103 22.24 9.10 -1.00
CA GLY A 103 22.38 10.56 -1.15
C GLY A 103 21.55 11.16 -2.28
N LYS A 104 20.45 10.54 -2.65
CA LYS A 104 19.61 11.04 -3.73
C LYS A 104 18.91 12.33 -3.35
N SER A 105 18.85 13.26 -4.32
CA SER A 105 18.20 14.55 -4.13
C SER A 105 16.67 14.41 -4.03
N ALA A 106 16.03 15.42 -3.43
CA ALA A 106 14.58 15.49 -3.34
C ALA A 106 13.91 15.40 -4.73
N ARG A 107 14.49 16.04 -5.72
CA ARG A 107 13.96 16.03 -7.10
C ARG A 107 13.93 14.62 -7.70
N VAL A 108 15.00 13.86 -7.51
CA VAL A 108 15.10 12.47 -8.00
C VAL A 108 14.11 11.59 -7.27
N LEU A 109 14.02 11.73 -5.94
CA LEU A 109 13.09 10.96 -5.11
C LEU A 109 11.64 11.26 -5.46
N ASP A 110 11.31 12.53 -5.73
CA ASP A 110 9.97 12.91 -6.16
C ASP A 110 9.58 12.20 -7.46
N ARG A 111 10.50 12.19 -8.42
CA ARG A 111 10.29 11.51 -9.71
C ARG A 111 10.09 10.01 -9.52
N GLU A 112 10.91 9.38 -8.68
CA GLU A 112 10.79 7.96 -8.39
C GLU A 112 9.42 7.62 -7.80
N LEU A 113 8.96 8.42 -6.84
CA LEU A 113 7.65 8.23 -6.21
C LEU A 113 6.50 8.49 -7.19
N GLN A 114 6.66 9.45 -8.08
CA GLN A 114 5.68 9.73 -9.14
C GLN A 114 5.52 8.51 -10.06
N GLU A 115 6.62 7.88 -10.46
CA GLU A 115 6.61 6.67 -11.26
C GLU A 115 5.90 5.52 -10.54
N LYS A 116 5.98 5.49 -9.22
CA LYS A 116 5.29 4.50 -8.39
C LYS A 116 3.84 4.85 -8.08
N GLY A 117 3.35 5.91 -8.67
CA GLY A 117 1.95 6.32 -8.57
C GLY A 117 1.55 6.96 -7.25
N VAL A 118 2.51 7.41 -6.46
CA VAL A 118 2.22 8.14 -5.21
C VAL A 118 1.74 9.54 -5.55
N SER A 119 0.67 9.99 -4.88
CA SER A 119 0.08 11.30 -5.13
C SER A 119 1.03 12.45 -4.77
N GLN A 120 0.84 13.60 -5.39
CA GLN A 120 1.65 14.79 -5.13
C GLN A 120 1.65 15.18 -3.65
N ALA A 121 0.49 15.14 -3.00
CA ALA A 121 0.37 15.48 -1.59
C ALA A 121 1.23 14.57 -0.71
N LEU A 122 1.19 13.26 -0.96
CA LEU A 122 1.97 12.28 -0.22
C LEU A 122 3.47 12.37 -0.53
N ARG A 123 3.82 12.68 -1.78
CA ARG A 123 5.22 12.91 -2.15
C ARG A 123 5.79 14.11 -1.43
N SER A 124 5.05 15.21 -1.44
CA SER A 124 5.47 16.44 -0.76
C SER A 124 5.68 16.22 0.74
N GLU A 125 4.75 15.52 1.37
CA GLU A 125 4.86 15.19 2.79
C GLU A 125 6.09 14.34 3.09
N ALA A 126 6.33 13.31 2.29
CA ALA A 126 7.50 12.44 2.47
C ALA A 126 8.82 13.19 2.26
N LEU A 127 8.85 14.13 1.32
CA LEU A 127 10.06 14.89 0.99
C LEU A 127 10.39 16.00 1.98
N GLU A 128 9.49 16.37 2.88
CA GLU A 128 9.76 17.33 3.95
C GLU A 128 10.95 16.91 4.80
N GLN A 129 11.10 15.61 5.08
CA GLN A 129 12.23 15.08 5.84
C GLN A 129 13.57 15.37 5.19
N VAL A 130 13.65 15.23 3.87
CA VAL A 130 14.88 15.44 3.10
C VAL A 130 15.28 16.91 3.13
N THR A 131 14.33 17.80 2.99
CA THR A 131 14.58 19.23 2.99
C THR A 131 15.16 19.71 4.33
N GLU A 132 14.57 19.26 5.44
CA GLU A 132 15.04 19.59 6.78
C GLU A 132 16.44 19.05 7.05
N GLU A 133 16.68 17.77 6.77
CA GLU A 133 17.99 17.12 6.95
C GLU A 133 19.06 17.75 6.07
N SER A 134 18.74 18.10 4.83
CA SER A 134 19.67 18.74 3.92
C SER A 134 20.08 20.13 4.41
N GLU A 135 19.15 20.90 4.93
CA GLU A 135 19.41 22.22 5.50
C GLU A 135 20.32 22.13 6.73
N GLU A 136 20.07 21.18 7.63
CA GLU A 136 20.91 20.91 8.78
C GLU A 136 22.32 20.49 8.38
N SER A 137 22.44 19.59 7.41
CA SER A 137 23.73 19.13 6.90
C SER A 137 24.54 20.26 6.28
N ILE A 138 23.91 21.12 5.51
CA ILE A 138 24.55 22.31 4.93
C ILE A 138 25.00 23.26 6.01
N ALA A 139 24.17 23.52 7.00
CA ALA A 139 24.48 24.41 8.12
C ALA A 139 25.69 23.88 8.92
N GLN A 140 25.72 22.57 9.20
CA GLN A 140 26.83 21.92 9.91
C GLN A 140 28.12 22.00 9.11
N ALA A 141 28.06 21.76 7.80
CA ALA A 141 29.22 21.83 6.91
C ALA A 141 29.78 23.27 6.87
N LEU A 142 28.94 24.27 6.82
CA LEU A 142 29.34 25.68 6.85
C LEU A 142 29.94 26.06 8.21
N ALA A 143 29.40 25.58 9.31
CA ALA A 143 29.94 25.83 10.64
C ALA A 143 31.33 25.21 10.81
N VAL A 144 31.55 24.00 10.31
CA VAL A 144 32.86 23.35 10.35
C VAL A 144 33.89 24.11 9.50
N LYS A 145 33.51 24.60 8.33
CA LYS A 145 34.39 25.42 7.49
C LYS A 145 34.78 26.73 8.14
N LYS A 146 33.87 27.37 8.88
CA LYS A 146 34.16 28.62 9.60
C LYS A 146 35.06 28.40 10.82
N ALA A 147 35.01 27.22 11.42
CA ALA A 147 35.85 26.87 12.57
C ALA A 147 37.30 26.56 12.20
N ARG A 148 37.58 26.35 10.93
CA ARG A 148 38.95 26.16 10.41
C ARG A 148 39.54 27.48 9.96
#